data_b8672a0dcd0ffd158608fafec902682a
#
_entry.id   b8672a0dcd0ffd158608fafec902682a
#
_cell.length_a   1.000
_cell.length_b   1.000
_cell.length_c   1.000
_cell.angle_alpha   90.00
_cell.angle_beta   90.00
_cell.angle_gamma   90.00
#
_symmetry.space_group_name_H-M   'P 1'
#
loop_
_entity.id
_entity.type
_entity.pdbx_description
1 polymer ?
#
loop_
_entity_poly.entity_id
_entity_poly.type
_entity_poly.pdbx_seq_one_letter_code
_entity_poly.pdbx_strand_id
1 'polypeptide(L)'
;MTLLEQVQIRLQGEPKADDAAQLQVLCDLARVRICLRIREPTLPALLEPIAADVVVKLFRRWNYEGIASEGADKISTTFVEDILAEYDEEFAAYRETKEEESGEKVVRFL
;
A
#
# COMPACT_ATOMS: atom_id res chain seq x y z
N MET A 1 -8.10 2.10 14.34
CA MET A 1 -7.44 0.83 13.98
C MET A 1 -6.23 1.12 13.12
N THR A 2 -5.09 0.56 13.47
CA THR A 2 -3.87 0.76 12.69
C THR A 2 -3.90 -0.07 11.41
N LEU A 3 -3.03 0.28 10.47
CA LEU A 3 -2.90 -0.51 9.24
C LEU A 3 -2.53 -1.96 9.56
N LEU A 4 -1.60 -2.15 10.50
CA LEU A 4 -1.20 -3.49 10.90
C LEU A 4 -2.40 -4.29 11.43
N GLU A 5 -3.22 -3.68 12.26
CA GLU A 5 -4.40 -4.35 12.79
C GLU A 5 -5.37 -4.73 11.69
N GLN A 6 -5.58 -3.85 10.72
CA GLN A 6 -6.46 -4.16 9.59
C GLN A 6 -5.95 -5.35 8.80
N VAL A 7 -4.63 -5.39 8.56
CA VAL A 7 -4.02 -6.49 7.83
C VAL A 7 -4.14 -7.79 8.62
N GLN A 8 -3.90 -7.74 9.91
CA GLN A 8 -4.00 -8.93 10.75
C GLN A 8 -5.41 -9.53 10.71
N ILE A 9 -6.42 -8.67 10.71
CA ILE A 9 -7.79 -9.15 10.63
C ILE A 9 -8.05 -9.83 9.28
N ARG A 10 -7.58 -9.23 8.19
CA ARG A 10 -7.79 -9.80 6.86
C ARG A 10 -7.07 -11.12 6.66
N LEU A 11 -5.94 -11.30 7.34
CA LEU A 11 -5.14 -12.52 7.20
C LEU A 11 -5.41 -13.54 8.30
N GLN A 12 -6.41 -13.30 9.12
CA GLN A 12 -6.72 -14.16 10.23
C GLN A 12 -6.90 -15.61 9.77
N GLY A 13 -6.15 -16.51 10.40
CA GLY A 13 -6.21 -17.92 10.05
C GLY A 13 -5.27 -18.37 8.97
N GLU A 14 -4.57 -17.46 8.30
CA GLU A 14 -3.62 -17.86 7.27
C GLU A 14 -2.28 -18.25 7.90
N PRO A 15 -1.58 -19.23 7.31
CA PRO A 15 -0.26 -19.61 7.81
C PRO A 15 0.69 -18.42 7.79
N LYS A 16 1.54 -18.35 8.80
CA LYS A 16 2.56 -17.29 8.93
C LYS A 16 2.01 -15.89 9.18
N ALA A 17 0.71 -15.75 9.28
CA ALA A 17 0.10 -14.44 9.49
C ALA A 17 0.31 -13.93 10.92
N ASP A 18 0.83 -14.74 11.80
CA ASP A 18 1.11 -14.35 13.18
C ASP A 18 2.48 -13.69 13.34
N ASP A 19 3.26 -13.58 12.27
CA ASP A 19 4.54 -12.89 12.32
C ASP A 19 4.30 -11.38 12.19
N ALA A 20 4.05 -10.74 13.30
CA ALA A 20 3.74 -9.32 13.31
C ALA A 20 4.91 -8.47 12.83
N ALA A 21 6.14 -8.92 13.04
CA ALA A 21 7.30 -8.17 12.58
C ALA A 21 7.35 -8.13 11.06
N GLN A 22 7.10 -9.25 10.41
CA GLN A 22 7.06 -9.29 8.96
C GLN A 22 5.93 -8.42 8.42
N LEU A 23 4.75 -8.53 9.02
CA LEU A 23 3.62 -7.73 8.58
C LEU A 23 3.88 -6.25 8.72
N GLN A 24 4.56 -5.84 9.81
CA GLN A 24 4.87 -4.44 10.00
C GLN A 24 5.80 -3.92 8.91
N VAL A 25 6.79 -4.72 8.52
CA VAL A 25 7.69 -4.34 7.43
C VAL A 25 6.91 -4.14 6.14
N LEU A 26 5.99 -5.05 5.83
CA LEU A 26 5.17 -4.92 4.63
C LEU A 26 4.24 -3.70 4.70
N CYS A 27 3.71 -3.42 5.88
CA CYS A 27 2.87 -2.23 6.06
C CYS A 27 3.67 -0.96 5.82
N ASP A 28 4.88 -0.89 6.36
CA ASP A 28 5.71 0.29 6.17
C ASP A 28 6.10 0.47 4.72
N LEU A 29 6.43 -0.62 4.04
CA LEU A 29 6.78 -0.58 2.63
C LEU A 29 5.60 -0.08 1.79
N ALA A 30 4.43 -0.62 2.01
CA ALA A 30 3.24 -0.22 1.28
C ALA A 30 2.92 1.25 1.53
N ARG A 31 3.00 1.67 2.78
CA ARG A 31 2.69 3.05 3.15
C ARG A 31 3.61 4.03 2.42
N VAL A 32 4.91 3.76 2.46
CA VAL A 32 5.89 4.66 1.82
C VAL A 32 5.65 4.74 0.32
N ARG A 33 5.44 3.59 -0.32
CA ARG A 33 5.26 3.57 -1.77
C ARG A 33 3.97 4.25 -2.20
N ILE A 34 2.89 4.06 -1.45
CA ILE A 34 1.63 4.73 -1.76
C ILE A 34 1.78 6.23 -1.58
N CYS A 35 2.39 6.67 -0.49
CA CYS A 35 2.58 8.09 -0.24
C CYS A 35 3.39 8.75 -1.35
N LEU A 36 4.38 8.06 -1.88
CA LEU A 36 5.16 8.60 -3.00
C LEU A 36 4.30 8.75 -4.25
N ARG A 37 3.40 7.80 -4.50
CA ARG A 37 2.53 7.88 -5.68
C ARG A 37 1.52 9.00 -5.59
N ILE A 38 1.01 9.26 -4.40
CA ILE A 38 -0.04 10.27 -4.22
C ILE A 38 0.53 11.61 -3.78
N ARG A 39 1.84 11.68 -3.55
CA ARG A 39 2.53 12.91 -3.17
C ARG A 39 2.04 13.46 -1.83
N GLU A 40 1.86 12.56 -0.86
CA GLU A 40 1.47 12.94 0.48
C GLU A 40 2.52 12.48 1.48
N PRO A 41 2.76 13.25 2.54
CA PRO A 41 3.74 12.85 3.55
C PRO A 41 3.26 11.73 4.45
N THR A 42 1.94 11.54 4.55
CA THR A 42 1.36 10.48 5.37
C THR A 42 0.24 9.81 4.61
N LEU A 43 -0.07 8.58 5.00
CA LEU A 43 -1.13 7.82 4.35
C LEU A 43 -2.50 8.37 4.76
N PRO A 44 -3.30 8.85 3.80
CA PRO A 44 -4.63 9.34 4.12
C PRO A 44 -5.54 8.20 4.59
N ALA A 45 -6.43 8.52 5.51
CA ALA A 45 -7.38 7.52 6.01
C ALA A 45 -8.22 6.92 4.88
N LEU A 46 -8.54 7.73 3.88
CA LEU A 46 -9.34 7.27 2.74
C LEU A 46 -8.68 6.13 1.99
N LEU A 47 -7.35 6.10 1.97
CA LEU A 47 -6.60 5.09 1.23
C LEU A 47 -6.13 3.92 2.09
N GLU A 48 -6.44 3.90 3.37
CA GLU A 48 -6.03 2.80 4.24
C GLU A 48 -6.56 1.44 3.80
N PRO A 49 -7.81 1.31 3.34
CA PRO A 49 -8.28 0.02 2.85
C PRO A 49 -7.46 -0.49 1.66
N ILE A 50 -7.06 0.43 0.77
CA ILE A 50 -6.22 0.06 -0.36
C ILE A 50 -4.85 -0.39 0.13
N ALA A 51 -4.28 0.33 1.08
CA ALA A 51 -3.00 -0.05 1.65
C ALA A 51 -3.08 -1.45 2.27
N ALA A 52 -4.16 -1.76 2.96
CA ALA A 52 -4.33 -3.08 3.53
C ALA A 52 -4.41 -4.16 2.45
N ASP A 53 -5.12 -3.87 1.35
CA ASP A 53 -5.16 -4.81 0.22
C ASP A 53 -3.78 -5.06 -0.34
N VAL A 54 -2.99 -3.99 -0.50
CA VAL A 54 -1.63 -4.11 -1.03
C VAL A 54 -0.78 -4.99 -0.12
N VAL A 55 -0.87 -4.76 1.19
CA VAL A 55 -0.08 -5.55 2.14
C VAL A 55 -0.47 -7.02 2.09
N VAL A 56 -1.77 -7.31 2.00
CA VAL A 56 -2.24 -8.68 1.89
C VAL A 56 -1.67 -9.36 0.65
N LYS A 57 -1.66 -8.65 -0.48
CA LYS A 57 -1.10 -9.20 -1.72
C LYS A 57 0.41 -9.42 -1.59
N LEU A 58 1.11 -8.48 -0.97
CA LEU A 58 2.55 -8.64 -0.74
C LEU A 58 2.82 -9.84 0.14
N PHE A 59 2.04 -10.00 1.21
CA PHE A 59 2.19 -11.11 2.13
C PHE A 59 2.01 -12.46 1.42
N ARG A 60 0.97 -12.55 0.60
CA ARG A 60 0.68 -13.81 -0.10
C ARG A 60 1.76 -14.16 -1.11
N ARG A 61 2.24 -13.18 -1.85
CA ARG A 61 3.34 -13.44 -2.79
C ARG A 61 4.60 -13.83 -2.07
N TRP A 62 4.89 -13.15 -0.96
CA TRP A 62 6.07 -13.47 -0.18
C TRP A 62 6.04 -14.92 0.29
N ASN A 63 4.90 -15.37 0.79
CA ASN A 63 4.82 -16.66 1.44
C ASN A 63 4.37 -17.81 0.54
N TYR A 64 3.64 -17.54 -0.52
CA TYR A 64 3.02 -18.58 -1.32
C TYR A 64 3.49 -18.68 -2.75
N GLU A 65 4.10 -17.65 -3.29
CA GLU A 65 4.51 -17.64 -4.68
C GLU A 65 6.01 -17.77 -4.87
N GLY A 66 6.70 -18.22 -3.82
CA GLY A 66 8.10 -18.56 -3.92
C GLY A 66 9.08 -17.40 -3.88
N ILE A 67 8.60 -16.20 -3.71
CA ILE A 67 9.47 -15.02 -3.71
C ILE A 67 10.53 -15.10 -2.63
N ALA A 68 10.13 -15.55 -1.45
CA ALA A 68 11.04 -15.65 -0.33
C ALA A 68 12.15 -16.67 -0.60
N SER A 69 11.84 -17.71 -1.37
CA SER A 69 12.82 -18.78 -1.63
C SER A 69 13.82 -18.38 -2.69
N GLU A 70 13.62 -17.27 -3.38
CA GLU A 70 14.56 -16.76 -4.37
C GLU A 70 15.57 -15.82 -3.73
N GLY A 71 15.80 -16.02 -2.46
CA GLY A 71 16.84 -15.30 -1.76
C GLY A 71 16.48 -13.89 -1.41
N ALA A 72 15.29 -13.61 -1.54
CA ALA A 72 14.96 -12.24 -1.22
C ALA A 72 14.39 -12.17 0.16
N ASP A 73 15.24 -12.00 1.10
CA ASP A 73 14.81 -11.44 2.35
C ASP A 73 14.32 -10.03 2.12
N LYS A 74 14.17 -9.65 0.86
CA LYS A 74 13.64 -8.34 0.52
C LYS A 74 12.79 -8.45 -0.74
N ILE A 75 11.75 -7.63 -0.80
CA ILE A 75 10.86 -7.55 -1.93
C ILE A 75 11.40 -6.49 -2.88
N SER A 76 11.51 -6.83 -4.16
CA SER A 76 12.03 -5.88 -5.13
C SER A 76 11.04 -4.74 -5.38
N THR A 77 11.58 -3.59 -5.78
CA THR A 77 10.76 -2.43 -6.09
C THR A 77 9.78 -2.72 -7.23
N THR A 78 10.25 -3.42 -8.26
CA THR A 78 9.39 -3.78 -9.39
C THR A 78 8.17 -4.56 -8.94
N PHE A 79 8.38 -5.49 -8.03
CA PHE A 79 7.32 -6.33 -7.51
C PHE A 79 6.24 -5.52 -6.80
N VAL A 80 6.67 -4.57 -5.97
CA VAL A 80 5.73 -3.71 -5.26
C VAL A 80 5.00 -2.81 -6.25
N GLU A 81 5.71 -2.26 -7.23
CA GLU A 81 5.10 -1.37 -8.20
C GLU A 81 4.05 -2.08 -9.07
N ASP A 82 4.28 -3.35 -9.39
CA ASP A 82 3.28 -4.12 -10.14
C ASP A 82 1.97 -4.24 -9.38
N ILE A 83 2.05 -4.45 -8.07
CA ILE A 83 0.85 -4.53 -7.26
C ILE A 83 0.16 -3.18 -7.18
N LEU A 84 0.93 -2.11 -6.98
CA LEU A 84 0.36 -0.77 -6.86
C LEU A 84 -0.31 -0.32 -8.15
N ALA A 85 0.18 -0.79 -9.30
CA ALA A 85 -0.42 -0.41 -10.58
C ALA A 85 -1.88 -0.81 -10.68
N GLU A 86 -2.30 -1.81 -9.94
CA GLU A 86 -3.70 -2.23 -9.92
C GLU A 86 -4.63 -1.17 -9.33
N TYR A 87 -4.08 -0.22 -8.61
CA TYR A 87 -4.85 0.81 -7.92
C TYR A 87 -4.58 2.20 -8.47
N ASP A 88 -3.95 2.31 -9.64
CA ASP A 88 -3.57 3.61 -10.18
C ASP A 88 -4.75 4.53 -10.42
N GLU A 89 -5.91 3.99 -10.78
CA GLU A 89 -7.09 4.82 -10.97
C GLU A 89 -7.52 5.48 -9.67
N GLU A 90 -7.49 4.73 -8.59
CA GLU A 90 -7.86 5.25 -7.29
C GLU A 90 -6.86 6.30 -6.81
N PHE A 91 -5.59 6.06 -7.05
CA PHE A 91 -4.56 7.03 -6.68
C PHE A 91 -4.71 8.32 -7.49
N ALA A 92 -5.00 8.19 -8.78
CA ALA A 92 -5.20 9.36 -9.63
C ALA A 92 -6.42 10.15 -9.17
N ALA A 93 -7.50 9.46 -8.85
CA ALA A 93 -8.71 10.10 -8.35
C ALA A 93 -8.45 10.86 -7.06
N TYR A 94 -7.66 10.27 -6.17
CA TYR A 94 -7.30 10.94 -4.93
C TYR A 94 -6.52 12.23 -5.22
N ARG A 95 -5.54 12.16 -6.12
CA ARG A 95 -4.74 13.34 -6.44
C ARG A 95 -5.60 14.45 -7.04
N GLU A 96 -6.54 14.11 -7.89
CA GLU A 96 -7.43 15.10 -8.50
C GLU A 96 -8.31 15.75 -7.45
N THR A 97 -8.88 14.96 -6.55
CA THR A 97 -9.70 15.49 -5.47
C THR A 97 -8.89 16.46 -4.61
N LYS A 98 -7.64 16.09 -4.32
CA LYS A 98 -6.78 16.92 -3.49
C LYS A 98 -6.48 18.26 -4.16
N GLU A 99 -6.25 18.26 -5.47
CA GLU A 99 -6.01 19.49 -6.20
C GLU A 99 -7.23 20.40 -6.16
N GLU A 100 -8.42 19.83 -6.30
CA GLU A 100 -9.65 20.61 -6.23
C GLU A 100 -9.84 21.21 -4.85
N GLU A 101 -9.55 20.45 -3.82
CA GLU A 101 -9.68 20.94 -2.45
C GLU A 101 -8.71 22.05 -2.13
N SER A 102 -7.54 22.03 -2.76
CA SER A 102 -6.53 23.06 -2.54
C SER A 102 -6.86 24.36 -3.26
N GLY A 103 -7.79 24.32 -4.20
CA GLY A 103 -8.16 25.51 -4.95
C GLY A 103 -7.21 25.85 -6.08
N GLU A 104 -6.23 25.03 -6.33
CA GLU A 104 -5.24 25.32 -7.36
C GLU A 104 -5.87 25.40 -8.74
N LYS A 105 -6.86 24.59 -9.00
CA LYS A 105 -7.54 24.62 -10.29
C LYS A 105 -8.21 25.93 -10.55
N VAL A 106 -8.80 26.50 -9.52
CA VAL A 106 -9.47 27.78 -9.65
C VAL A 106 -8.47 28.87 -10.06
N VAL A 107 -7.31 28.86 -9.44
CA VAL A 107 -6.28 29.84 -9.74
C VAL A 107 -5.82 29.73 -11.18
N ARG A 108 -5.73 28.55 -11.71
CA ARG A 108 -5.24 28.35 -13.07
C ARG A 108 -6.13 28.92 -14.15
N PHE A 109 -7.36 29.19 -13.85
CA PHE A 109 -8.27 29.78 -14.84
C PHE A 109 -8.20 31.26 -14.92
N LEU A 110 -7.46 31.86 -14.05
CA LEU A 110 -7.31 33.29 -14.00
C LEU A 110 -6.06 33.72 -14.73
#